data_f39877320bf8629da940995d05b7c9cd
#
_entry.id   f39877320bf8629da940995d05b7c9cd
#
_cell.length_a   1.000
_cell.length_b   1.000
_cell.length_c   1.000
_cell.angle_alpha   90.00
_cell.angle_beta   90.00
_cell.angle_gamma   90.00
#
_symmetry.space_group_name_H-M   'P 1'
#
loop_
_entity.id
_entity.type
_entity.pdbx_description
1 polymer ?
#
loop_
_entity_poly.entity_id
_entity_poly.type
_entity_poly.pdbx_seq_one_letter_code
_entity_poly.pdbx_strand_id
1 'polypeptide(L)'
;MFREMRRKAQQISTEECMEILLNAKTGVLGLHGEDGYPYTVPVNFVYTPPGTGNGPVFDSDGSADKGNGSESGEKKNGPAPAGDRNSLLGTIGFHCAKTGHKIDAIRADNRVSFTVIDRDEVMPKERTTKYRSVIAFGRAEFVEGDENLRRAANALGAKYSSGYEDLYMAETEDTIRRKTLCCVEITIDHMTGKIGKELMLERKNKHEND
;
A
#
# COMPACT_ATOMS: atom_id res chain seq x y z
N MET A 1 19.36 -7.07 0.85
CA MET A 1 19.01 -7.61 -0.49
C MET A 1 17.85 -8.58 -0.29
N PHE A 2 16.75 -8.40 -1.02
CA PHE A 2 15.57 -9.29 -0.93
C PHE A 2 15.84 -10.60 -1.66
N ARG A 3 15.27 -11.69 -1.14
CA ARG A 3 15.46 -13.02 -1.71
C ARG A 3 14.64 -13.19 -2.98
N GLU A 4 15.25 -13.70 -4.05
CA GLU A 4 14.53 -14.05 -5.28
C GLU A 4 13.52 -15.18 -5.06
N MET A 5 12.41 -15.11 -5.84
CA MET A 5 11.39 -16.15 -5.82
C MET A 5 11.92 -17.46 -6.40
N ARG A 6 11.77 -18.57 -5.67
CA ARG A 6 12.21 -19.91 -6.10
C ARG A 6 11.54 -20.37 -7.40
N ARG A 7 10.23 -20.10 -7.54
CA ARG A 7 9.44 -20.48 -8.72
C ARG A 7 9.28 -19.31 -9.67
N LYS A 8 10.36 -18.92 -10.35
CA LYS A 8 10.40 -17.75 -11.27
C LYS A 8 9.32 -17.81 -12.36
N ALA A 9 8.98 -19.00 -12.87
CA ALA A 9 7.93 -19.15 -13.88
C ALA A 9 6.51 -18.78 -13.39
N GLN A 10 6.30 -18.70 -12.09
CA GLN A 10 5.03 -18.29 -11.48
C GLN A 10 5.05 -16.83 -11.00
N GLN A 11 6.13 -16.11 -11.25
CA GLN A 11 6.21 -14.68 -10.95
C GLN A 11 5.41 -13.90 -11.98
N ILE A 12 4.60 -12.95 -11.50
CA ILE A 12 3.90 -11.98 -12.34
C ILE A 12 4.70 -10.68 -12.42
N SER A 13 4.38 -9.84 -13.39
CA SER A 13 5.08 -8.57 -13.62
C SER A 13 4.81 -7.56 -12.50
N THR A 14 5.64 -6.51 -12.44
CA THR A 14 5.45 -5.41 -11.49
C THR A 14 4.14 -4.68 -11.77
N GLU A 15 3.79 -4.48 -13.03
CA GLU A 15 2.54 -3.83 -13.46
C GLU A 15 1.31 -4.64 -13.00
N GLU A 16 1.34 -5.97 -13.14
CA GLU A 16 0.28 -6.83 -12.61
C GLU A 16 0.18 -6.77 -11.08
N CYS A 17 1.32 -6.66 -10.38
CA CYS A 17 1.31 -6.47 -8.94
C CYS A 17 0.66 -5.14 -8.54
N MET A 18 0.95 -4.05 -9.26
CA MET A 18 0.34 -2.74 -9.05
C MET A 18 -1.17 -2.77 -9.31
N GLU A 19 -1.60 -3.45 -10.37
CA GLU A 19 -3.03 -3.65 -10.68
C GLU A 19 -3.75 -4.37 -9.54
N ILE A 20 -3.16 -5.44 -8.99
CA ILE A 20 -3.71 -6.16 -7.85
C ILE A 20 -3.84 -5.24 -6.64
N LEU A 21 -2.80 -4.46 -6.32
CA LEU A 21 -2.83 -3.53 -5.18
C LEU A 21 -3.87 -2.42 -5.34
N LEU A 22 -4.10 -1.92 -6.57
CA LEU A 22 -5.13 -0.93 -6.85
C LEU A 22 -6.54 -1.47 -6.58
N ASN A 23 -6.81 -2.70 -7.00
CA ASN A 23 -8.15 -3.29 -6.99
C ASN A 23 -8.49 -4.01 -5.67
N ALA A 24 -7.50 -4.48 -4.94
CA ALA A 24 -7.74 -5.23 -3.70
C ALA A 24 -8.28 -4.32 -2.58
N LYS A 25 -9.19 -4.88 -1.78
CA LYS A 25 -9.86 -4.15 -0.68
C LYS A 25 -9.14 -4.32 0.67
N THR A 26 -8.54 -5.47 0.90
CA THR A 26 -7.93 -5.82 2.18
C THR A 26 -6.56 -6.42 1.94
N GLY A 27 -5.61 -6.08 2.79
CA GLY A 27 -4.30 -6.70 2.85
C GLY A 27 -3.94 -7.05 4.28
N VAL A 28 -2.89 -7.83 4.44
CA VAL A 28 -2.35 -8.23 5.74
C VAL A 28 -1.01 -7.55 5.95
N LEU A 29 -0.96 -6.67 6.94
CA LEU A 29 0.25 -6.00 7.39
C LEU A 29 1.02 -6.93 8.32
N GLY A 30 2.28 -7.22 8.01
CA GLY A 30 3.21 -7.99 8.83
C GLY A 30 4.23 -7.07 9.51
N LEU A 31 4.39 -7.24 10.81
CA LEU A 31 5.18 -6.41 11.70
C LEU A 31 6.09 -7.26 12.58
N HIS A 32 7.13 -6.65 13.15
CA HIS A 32 7.88 -7.21 14.26
C HIS A 32 7.09 -6.99 15.54
N GLY A 33 6.55 -8.07 16.11
CA GLY A 33 5.84 -8.03 17.38
C GLY A 33 6.78 -8.08 18.60
N GLU A 34 6.20 -7.97 19.78
CA GLU A 34 6.90 -8.11 21.05
C GLU A 34 7.42 -9.54 21.23
N ASP A 35 8.43 -9.71 22.05
CA ASP A 35 9.03 -11.01 22.42
C ASP A 35 9.51 -11.85 21.21
N GLY A 36 9.77 -11.19 20.07
CA GLY A 36 10.26 -11.85 18.85
C GLY A 36 9.18 -12.57 18.04
N TYR A 37 7.91 -12.48 18.41
CA TYR A 37 6.82 -13.04 17.61
C TYR A 37 6.54 -12.17 16.38
N PRO A 38 6.40 -12.75 15.16
CA PRO A 38 5.81 -12.04 14.05
C PRO A 38 4.36 -11.66 14.37
N TYR A 39 4.01 -10.39 14.13
CA TYR A 39 2.66 -9.89 14.33
C TYR A 39 2.04 -9.52 13.00
N THR A 40 0.83 -9.99 12.74
CA THR A 40 0.11 -9.68 11.51
C THR A 40 -1.30 -9.17 11.80
N VAL A 41 -1.75 -8.19 10.99
CA VAL A 41 -3.09 -7.61 11.14
C VAL A 41 -3.70 -7.29 9.78
N PRO A 42 -4.96 -7.70 9.49
CA PRO A 42 -5.66 -7.29 8.29
C PRO A 42 -6.05 -5.81 8.37
N VAL A 43 -5.89 -5.09 7.27
CA VAL A 43 -6.27 -3.68 7.16
C VAL A 43 -6.85 -3.37 5.79
N ASN A 44 -7.80 -2.43 5.74
CA ASN A 44 -8.18 -1.77 4.50
C ASN A 44 -7.09 -0.77 4.11
N PHE A 45 -6.82 -0.61 2.84
CA PHE A 45 -5.70 0.18 2.37
C PHE A 45 -5.95 0.86 1.03
N VAL A 46 -5.17 1.88 0.74
CA VAL A 46 -5.06 2.49 -0.59
C VAL A 46 -3.64 2.29 -1.10
N TYR A 47 -3.51 1.88 -2.35
CA TYR A 47 -2.25 1.88 -3.06
C TYR A 47 -2.16 3.11 -3.96
N THR A 48 -1.04 3.82 -3.88
CA THR A 48 -0.70 4.96 -4.72
C THR A 48 0.45 4.57 -5.65
N PRO A 49 0.24 4.49 -6.97
CA PRO A 49 1.29 4.18 -7.94
C PRO A 49 2.41 5.22 -7.97
N PRO A 50 3.62 4.84 -8.43
CA PRO A 50 4.73 5.78 -8.57
C PRO A 50 4.40 6.86 -9.60
N GLY A 51 4.92 8.08 -9.39
CA GLY A 51 4.76 9.20 -10.31
C GLY A 51 3.38 9.89 -10.31
N THR A 52 2.42 9.38 -9.55
CA THR A 52 1.11 10.02 -9.36
C THR A 52 1.16 11.08 -8.27
N GLY A 53 2.11 11.98 -8.28
CA GLY A 53 2.38 13.00 -7.29
C GLY A 53 1.32 13.13 -6.18
N ASN A 54 1.65 12.73 -4.96
CA ASN A 54 0.84 12.89 -3.75
C ASN A 54 -0.56 12.23 -3.69
N GLY A 55 -0.74 10.97 -4.11
CA GLY A 55 -2.02 10.26 -4.00
C GLY A 55 -3.09 10.76 -4.96
N PRO A 56 -4.27 10.12 -5.05
CA PRO A 56 -5.32 10.56 -5.96
C PRO A 56 -5.72 12.00 -5.62
N VAL A 57 -5.27 12.95 -6.44
CA VAL A 57 -5.76 14.30 -6.47
C VAL A 57 -7.13 14.23 -7.15
N PHE A 58 -8.19 14.28 -6.37
CA PHE A 58 -9.51 14.60 -6.89
C PHE A 58 -9.58 16.12 -7.00
N ASP A 59 -9.06 16.65 -8.10
CA ASP A 59 -9.34 18.03 -8.48
C ASP A 59 -10.82 18.13 -8.88
N SER A 60 -11.58 18.74 -8.01
CA SER A 60 -12.91 19.23 -8.34
C SER A 60 -12.85 20.47 -9.25
N ASP A 61 -11.64 20.81 -9.77
CA ASP A 61 -11.51 21.97 -10.67
C ASP A 61 -10.24 21.85 -11.54
N GLY A 62 -10.45 21.84 -12.83
CA GLY A 62 -9.40 21.65 -13.83
C GLY A 62 -8.53 22.92 -14.01
N SER A 63 -7.47 23.07 -13.23
CA SER A 63 -6.37 23.96 -13.58
C SER A 63 -5.03 23.51 -13.05
N ALA A 64 -4.08 23.29 -13.96
CA ALA A 64 -2.70 22.94 -13.66
C ALA A 64 -1.91 24.20 -13.27
N ASP A 65 -1.30 24.23 -12.09
CA ASP A 65 -0.27 25.23 -11.78
C ASP A 65 1.14 24.60 -11.76
N LYS A 66 2.04 25.25 -12.52
CA LYS A 66 3.46 24.92 -12.65
C LYS A 66 4.25 25.83 -11.72
N GLY A 67 4.80 25.29 -10.65
CA GLY A 67 5.72 26.01 -9.75
C GLY A 67 7.14 25.43 -9.78
N ASN A 68 8.05 26.20 -10.36
CA ASN A 68 9.50 25.97 -10.43
C ASN A 68 10.20 26.57 -9.19
N GLY A 69 11.22 25.93 -8.63
CA GLY A 69 12.04 26.54 -7.59
C GLY A 69 13.16 25.64 -7.04
N SER A 70 14.37 25.84 -7.55
CA SER A 70 15.63 25.31 -7.04
C SER A 70 16.08 26.04 -5.79
N GLU A 71 16.67 25.34 -4.77
CA GLU A 71 17.81 25.87 -4.02
C GLU A 71 18.56 24.81 -3.21
N SER A 72 19.88 24.96 -3.17
CA SER A 72 20.93 24.13 -2.60
C SER A 72 21.19 24.45 -1.12
N GLY A 73 21.56 23.45 -0.29
CA GLY A 73 22.09 23.73 1.06
C GLY A 73 22.29 22.51 1.96
N GLU A 74 23.56 22.16 2.17
CA GLU A 74 24.26 21.57 3.31
C GLU A 74 23.69 20.33 4.09
N LYS A 75 24.55 19.28 4.11
CA LYS A 75 24.44 18.03 4.86
C LYS A 75 24.60 18.25 6.37
N LYS A 76 23.59 17.85 7.15
CA LYS A 76 23.74 17.54 8.59
C LYS A 76 23.36 16.08 8.82
N ASN A 77 24.27 15.32 9.51
CA ASN A 77 24.05 13.94 9.93
C ASN A 77 22.95 13.90 11.01
N GLY A 78 21.73 13.57 10.61
CA GLY A 78 20.59 13.21 11.43
C GLY A 78 20.08 11.82 11.01
N PRO A 79 19.17 11.16 11.76
CA PRO A 79 18.56 9.91 11.32
C PRO A 79 18.05 10.07 9.89
N ALA A 80 18.20 9.03 9.06
CA ALA A 80 17.92 9.08 7.63
C ALA A 80 16.56 9.75 7.36
N PRO A 81 16.49 10.70 6.40
CA PRO A 81 15.27 11.42 6.11
C PRO A 81 14.16 10.45 5.69
N ALA A 82 12.92 10.83 6.03
CA ALA A 82 11.69 10.20 5.54
C ALA A 82 11.87 9.75 4.10
N GLY A 83 11.59 8.47 3.84
CA GLY A 83 11.86 7.81 2.58
C GLY A 83 11.45 8.68 1.40
N ASP A 84 12.31 8.73 0.41
CA ASP A 84 12.08 9.47 -0.83
C ASP A 84 10.67 9.07 -1.34
N ARG A 85 9.72 10.02 -1.30
CA ARG A 85 8.32 9.83 -1.75
C ARG A 85 8.23 9.42 -3.22
N ASN A 86 9.36 9.29 -3.88
CA ASN A 86 9.54 8.87 -5.24
C ASN A 86 9.89 7.38 -5.35
N SER A 87 9.32 6.53 -4.47
CA SER A 87 9.45 5.07 -4.62
C SER A 87 9.03 4.65 -6.02
N LEU A 88 9.89 3.95 -6.73
CA LEU A 88 9.60 3.38 -8.05
C LEU A 88 8.48 2.33 -8.03
N LEU A 89 8.03 1.92 -6.84
CA LEU A 89 6.99 0.91 -6.63
C LEU A 89 5.74 1.48 -5.94
N GLY A 90 5.70 2.79 -5.66
CA GLY A 90 4.56 3.45 -5.02
C GLY A 90 4.48 3.24 -3.51
N THR A 91 3.33 3.60 -2.94
CA THR A 91 3.08 3.55 -1.50
C THR A 91 1.76 2.85 -1.16
N ILE A 92 1.65 2.34 0.08
CA ILE A 92 0.42 1.76 0.64
C ILE A 92 0.03 2.56 1.87
N GLY A 93 -1.17 3.17 1.85
CA GLY A 93 -1.71 3.97 2.93
C GLY A 93 -2.85 3.27 3.67
N PHE A 94 -2.92 3.42 4.99
CA PHE A 94 -4.06 2.99 5.80
C PHE A 94 -4.25 3.90 7.01
N HIS A 95 -5.46 3.90 7.61
CA HIS A 95 -5.72 4.61 8.86
C HIS A 95 -5.90 3.65 10.03
N CYS A 96 -5.68 4.15 11.26
CA CYS A 96 -5.86 3.39 12.48
C CYS A 96 -6.03 4.32 13.70
N ALA A 97 -6.23 3.73 14.89
CA ALA A 97 -6.14 4.47 16.15
C ALA A 97 -4.70 4.92 16.41
N LYS A 98 -4.52 5.98 17.22
CA LYS A 98 -3.21 6.54 17.61
C LYS A 98 -2.42 5.69 18.61
N THR A 99 -3.04 4.66 19.18
CA THR A 99 -2.45 3.77 20.17
C THR A 99 -2.78 2.34 19.90
N GLY A 100 -2.01 1.41 20.46
CA GLY A 100 -2.21 -0.02 20.38
C GLY A 100 -1.04 -0.75 19.73
N HIS A 101 -1.03 -2.07 19.84
CA HIS A 101 0.08 -2.95 19.48
C HIS A 101 0.68 -2.65 18.09
N LYS A 102 -0.15 -2.42 17.07
CA LYS A 102 0.32 -2.07 15.71
C LYS A 102 1.16 -0.78 15.70
N ILE A 103 0.75 0.24 16.45
CA ILE A 103 1.45 1.51 16.54
C ILE A 103 2.79 1.35 17.24
N ASP A 104 2.80 0.61 18.34
CA ASP A 104 4.01 0.37 19.15
C ASP A 104 5.01 -0.48 18.35
N ALA A 105 4.54 -1.48 17.62
CA ALA A 105 5.36 -2.30 16.74
C ALA A 105 6.01 -1.47 15.61
N ILE A 106 5.26 -0.57 14.93
CA ILE A 106 5.79 0.31 13.88
C ILE A 106 6.82 1.30 14.47
N ARG A 107 6.61 1.81 15.68
CA ARG A 107 7.58 2.69 16.35
C ARG A 107 8.87 1.98 16.72
N ALA A 108 8.78 0.72 17.11
CA ALA A 108 9.94 -0.09 17.47
C ALA A 108 10.76 -0.51 16.25
N ASP A 109 10.10 -0.93 15.17
CA ASP A 109 10.72 -1.27 13.88
C ASP A 109 9.74 -0.96 12.75
N ASN A 110 10.10 0.00 11.91
CA ASN A 110 9.25 0.45 10.82
C ASN A 110 9.36 -0.42 9.55
N ARG A 111 10.19 -1.44 9.54
CA ARG A 111 10.28 -2.40 8.42
C ARG A 111 9.09 -3.33 8.48
N VAL A 112 8.36 -3.38 7.39
CA VAL A 112 7.09 -4.12 7.31
C VAL A 112 7.02 -4.98 6.05
N SER A 113 6.14 -5.98 6.10
CA SER A 113 5.66 -6.66 4.91
C SER A 113 4.16 -6.44 4.76
N PHE A 114 3.68 -6.43 3.51
CA PHE A 114 2.26 -6.28 3.22
C PHE A 114 1.85 -7.31 2.17
N THR A 115 0.85 -8.12 2.50
CA THR A 115 0.41 -9.21 1.63
C THR A 115 -1.02 -8.99 1.18
N VAL A 116 -1.25 -9.13 -0.12
CA VAL A 116 -2.58 -9.13 -0.72
C VAL A 116 -2.83 -10.46 -1.41
N ILE A 117 -4.00 -11.06 -1.18
CA ILE A 117 -4.52 -12.21 -1.90
C ILE A 117 -5.63 -11.68 -2.80
N ASP A 118 -5.39 -11.72 -4.12
CA ASP A 118 -6.33 -11.25 -5.13
C ASP A 118 -7.29 -12.35 -5.57
N ARG A 119 -6.78 -13.57 -5.65
CA ARG A 119 -7.58 -14.76 -5.98
C ARG A 119 -7.22 -15.92 -5.07
N ASP A 120 -8.25 -16.64 -4.64
CA ASP A 120 -8.16 -17.82 -3.78
C ASP A 120 -9.36 -18.74 -4.08
N GLU A 121 -9.21 -19.63 -5.06
CA GLU A 121 -10.23 -20.58 -5.50
C GLU A 121 -9.73 -22.02 -5.31
N VAL A 122 -10.29 -22.70 -4.33
CA VAL A 122 -9.94 -24.10 -4.05
C VAL A 122 -10.52 -25.02 -5.13
N MET A 123 -9.70 -25.91 -5.65
CA MET A 123 -10.05 -26.94 -6.61
C MET A 123 -9.96 -28.33 -5.94
N PRO A 124 -11.04 -28.83 -5.34
CA PRO A 124 -10.97 -30.03 -4.48
C PRO A 124 -10.58 -31.31 -5.22
N LYS A 125 -11.03 -31.48 -6.45
CA LYS A 125 -10.74 -32.67 -7.28
C LYS A 125 -9.25 -32.75 -7.63
N GLU A 126 -8.67 -31.64 -8.00
CA GLU A 126 -7.27 -31.48 -8.39
C GLU A 126 -6.35 -31.32 -7.17
N ARG A 127 -6.92 -31.17 -5.98
CA ARG A 127 -6.22 -30.95 -4.71
C ARG A 127 -5.22 -29.80 -4.79
N THR A 128 -5.65 -28.71 -5.38
CA THR A 128 -4.87 -27.47 -5.59
C THR A 128 -5.72 -26.23 -5.39
N THR A 129 -5.09 -25.06 -5.48
CA THR A 129 -5.75 -23.76 -5.40
C THR A 129 -5.30 -22.88 -6.56
N LYS A 130 -6.26 -22.29 -7.27
CA LYS A 130 -5.98 -21.18 -8.19
C LYS A 130 -5.82 -19.93 -7.35
N TYR A 131 -4.60 -19.45 -7.24
CA TYR A 131 -4.31 -18.27 -6.44
C TYR A 131 -3.49 -17.23 -7.20
N ARG A 132 -3.65 -15.98 -6.78
CA ARG A 132 -2.82 -14.86 -7.18
C ARG A 132 -2.62 -13.95 -5.98
N SER A 133 -1.37 -13.59 -5.70
CA SER A 133 -1.03 -12.79 -4.53
C SER A 133 0.16 -11.89 -4.79
N VAL A 134 0.25 -10.82 -4.01
CA VAL A 134 1.38 -9.89 -3.98
C VAL A 134 1.93 -9.81 -2.55
N ILE A 135 3.25 -9.77 -2.44
CA ILE A 135 3.96 -9.46 -1.19
C ILE A 135 4.84 -8.25 -1.47
N ALA A 136 4.61 -7.18 -0.73
CA ALA A 136 5.43 -5.98 -0.70
C ALA A 136 6.23 -5.91 0.62
N PHE A 137 7.45 -5.39 0.55
CA PHE A 137 8.28 -5.06 1.70
C PHE A 137 8.56 -3.57 1.64
N GLY A 138 8.57 -2.90 2.79
CA GLY A 138 8.75 -1.47 2.83
C GLY A 138 8.94 -0.93 4.24
N ARG A 139 8.83 0.38 4.34
CA ARG A 139 8.97 1.13 5.59
C ARG A 139 7.68 1.90 5.86
N ALA A 140 7.12 1.66 7.04
CA ALA A 140 5.92 2.33 7.51
C ALA A 140 6.27 3.61 8.25
N GLU A 141 5.64 4.72 7.89
CA GLU A 141 5.82 6.02 8.51
C GLU A 141 4.46 6.62 8.87
N PHE A 142 4.42 7.37 9.98
CA PHE A 142 3.21 8.09 10.37
C PHE A 142 3.07 9.35 9.52
N VAL A 143 1.87 9.56 8.97
CA VAL A 143 1.57 10.76 8.19
C VAL A 143 1.45 11.95 9.13
N GLU A 144 2.22 13.01 8.87
CA GLU A 144 2.24 14.23 9.65
C GLU A 144 1.64 15.42 8.90
N GLY A 145 1.07 16.35 9.65
CA GLY A 145 0.42 17.55 9.13
C GLY A 145 -1.02 17.33 8.68
N ASP A 146 -1.89 18.30 8.98
CA ASP A 146 -3.33 18.19 8.77
C ASP A 146 -3.69 18.00 7.29
N GLU A 147 -2.97 18.64 6.37
CA GLU A 147 -3.20 18.52 4.94
C GLU A 147 -2.86 17.11 4.43
N ASN A 148 -1.74 16.55 4.87
CA ASN A 148 -1.36 15.17 4.51
C ASN A 148 -2.31 14.13 5.11
N LEU A 149 -2.76 14.34 6.36
CA LEU A 149 -3.75 13.49 7.01
C LEU A 149 -5.09 13.53 6.26
N ARG A 150 -5.54 14.73 5.88
CA ARG A 150 -6.77 14.93 5.06
C ARG A 150 -6.67 14.15 3.76
N ARG A 151 -5.57 14.31 3.02
CA ARG A 151 -5.34 13.61 1.76
C ARG A 151 -5.36 12.09 1.94
N ALA A 152 -4.63 11.56 2.92
CA ALA A 152 -4.54 10.13 3.17
C ALA A 152 -5.90 9.53 3.57
N ALA A 153 -6.65 10.18 4.45
CA ALA A 153 -7.98 9.72 4.87
C ALA A 153 -9.01 9.82 3.75
N ASN A 154 -9.03 10.93 3.00
CA ASN A 154 -9.95 11.08 1.88
C ASN A 154 -9.67 10.09 0.74
N ALA A 155 -8.42 9.70 0.51
CA ALA A 155 -8.09 8.64 -0.45
C ALA A 155 -8.71 7.29 -0.03
N LEU A 156 -8.71 6.97 1.26
CA LEU A 156 -9.41 5.80 1.78
C LEU A 156 -10.94 5.95 1.64
N GLY A 157 -11.49 7.11 1.98
CA GLY A 157 -12.91 7.43 1.79
C GLY A 157 -13.34 7.22 0.33
N ALA A 158 -12.60 7.76 -0.63
CA ALA A 158 -12.88 7.63 -2.05
C ALA A 158 -12.88 6.16 -2.52
N LYS A 159 -11.98 5.33 -1.98
CA LYS A 159 -11.92 3.90 -2.34
C LYS A 159 -13.07 3.08 -1.75
N TYR A 160 -13.46 3.35 -0.50
CA TYR A 160 -14.40 2.49 0.25
C TYR A 160 -15.79 3.07 0.43
N SER A 161 -15.96 4.37 0.21
CA SER A 161 -17.20 5.10 0.43
C SER A 161 -17.55 6.01 -0.76
N SER A 162 -17.28 5.55 -1.99
CA SER A 162 -17.67 6.25 -3.21
C SER A 162 -19.18 6.47 -3.23
N GLY A 163 -19.60 7.71 -3.55
CA GLY A 163 -21.00 8.15 -3.47
C GLY A 163 -21.42 8.70 -2.11
N TYR A 164 -20.49 8.77 -1.15
CA TYR A 164 -20.70 9.35 0.19
C TYR A 164 -19.63 10.41 0.51
N GLU A 165 -19.22 11.19 -0.49
CA GLU A 165 -18.09 12.12 -0.43
C GLU A 165 -18.24 13.13 0.72
N ASP A 166 -19.40 13.78 0.82
CA ASP A 166 -19.67 14.76 1.89
C ASP A 166 -19.55 14.15 3.29
N LEU A 167 -19.95 12.87 3.43
CA LEU A 167 -19.94 12.19 4.72
C LEU A 167 -18.51 11.87 5.18
N TYR A 168 -17.71 11.21 4.34
CA TYR A 168 -16.34 10.86 4.75
C TYR A 168 -15.41 12.08 4.85
N MET A 169 -15.62 13.12 4.04
CA MET A 169 -14.87 14.36 4.13
C MET A 169 -15.18 15.10 5.43
N ALA A 170 -16.46 15.19 5.81
CA ALA A 170 -16.86 15.79 7.10
C ALA A 170 -16.29 15.00 8.30
N GLU A 171 -16.30 13.67 8.25
CA GLU A 171 -15.70 12.83 9.29
C GLU A 171 -14.17 13.01 9.36
N THR A 172 -13.50 13.13 8.22
CA THR A 172 -12.06 13.42 8.16
C THR A 172 -11.73 14.73 8.85
N GLU A 173 -12.46 15.82 8.54
CA GLU A 173 -12.26 17.14 9.20
C GLU A 173 -12.52 17.08 10.70
N ASP A 174 -13.55 16.35 11.13
CA ASP A 174 -13.86 16.20 12.56
C ASP A 174 -12.76 15.44 13.30
N THR A 175 -12.24 14.35 12.72
CA THR A 175 -11.16 13.53 13.32
C THR A 175 -9.82 14.28 13.35
N ILE A 176 -9.52 15.11 12.35
CA ILE A 176 -8.35 16.02 12.36
C ILE A 176 -8.51 17.04 13.47
N ARG A 177 -9.64 17.73 13.54
CA ARG A 177 -9.94 18.74 14.59
C ARG A 177 -9.82 18.16 15.99
N ARG A 178 -10.31 16.94 16.22
CA ARG A 178 -10.21 16.23 17.51
C ARG A 178 -8.82 15.64 17.75
N LYS A 179 -7.92 15.69 16.77
CA LYS A 179 -6.58 15.10 16.82
C LYS A 179 -6.60 13.58 17.07
N THR A 180 -7.63 12.89 16.60
CA THR A 180 -7.79 11.42 16.78
C THR A 180 -7.35 10.63 15.55
N LEU A 181 -7.27 11.24 14.37
CA LEU A 181 -6.85 10.59 13.13
C LEU A 181 -5.36 10.19 13.20
N CYS A 182 -5.09 8.97 12.80
CA CYS A 182 -3.74 8.44 12.57
C CYS A 182 -3.73 7.73 11.21
N CYS A 183 -2.92 8.21 10.29
CA CYS A 183 -2.65 7.54 9.02
C CYS A 183 -1.21 7.07 9.00
N VAL A 184 -0.99 5.93 8.36
CA VAL A 184 0.33 5.33 8.13
C VAL A 184 0.50 5.13 6.63
N GLU A 185 1.68 5.48 6.13
CA GLU A 185 2.09 5.24 4.74
C GLU A 185 3.30 4.30 4.72
N ILE A 186 3.25 3.29 3.86
CA ILE A 186 4.34 2.34 3.64
C ILE A 186 4.96 2.67 2.29
N THR A 187 6.20 3.14 2.29
CA THR A 187 7.01 3.25 1.08
C THR A 187 7.51 1.86 0.68
N ILE A 188 7.19 1.41 -0.54
CA ILE A 188 7.53 0.07 -1.00
C ILE A 188 8.98 0.03 -1.47
N ASP A 189 9.83 -0.76 -0.80
CA ASP A 189 11.23 -1.01 -1.17
C ASP A 189 11.35 -2.16 -2.18
N HIS A 190 10.49 -3.16 -2.08
CA HIS A 190 10.50 -4.36 -2.91
C HIS A 190 9.12 -5.00 -2.99
N MET A 191 8.76 -5.54 -4.15
CA MET A 191 7.48 -6.19 -4.38
C MET A 191 7.64 -7.40 -5.29
N THR A 192 6.93 -8.49 -4.96
CA THR A 192 6.84 -9.69 -5.78
C THR A 192 5.41 -10.18 -5.84
N GLY A 193 4.97 -10.57 -7.02
CA GLY A 193 3.68 -11.21 -7.19
C GLY A 193 3.82 -12.64 -7.68
N LYS A 194 2.86 -13.48 -7.32
CA LYS A 194 2.85 -14.89 -7.65
C LYS A 194 1.48 -15.36 -8.13
N ILE A 195 1.49 -16.20 -9.17
CA ILE A 195 0.30 -16.86 -9.71
C ILE A 195 0.40 -18.36 -9.55
N GLY A 196 -0.71 -19.02 -9.24
CA GLY A 196 -0.83 -20.48 -9.25
C GLY A 196 -0.59 -21.07 -10.64
N LYS A 197 -0.06 -22.31 -10.68
CA LYS A 197 0.24 -23.02 -11.95
C LYS A 197 -0.99 -23.13 -12.84
N GLU A 198 -2.14 -23.38 -12.25
CA GLU A 198 -3.42 -23.59 -12.94
C GLU A 198 -3.86 -22.32 -13.67
N LEU A 199 -3.81 -21.16 -12.99
CA LEU A 199 -4.11 -19.86 -13.60
C LEU A 199 -3.10 -19.48 -14.68
N MET A 200 -1.83 -19.85 -14.50
CA MET A 200 -0.79 -19.61 -15.50
C MET A 200 -1.06 -20.40 -16.78
N LEU A 201 -1.51 -21.66 -16.65
CA LEU A 201 -1.86 -22.50 -17.80
C LEU A 201 -3.12 -22.00 -18.51
N GLU A 202 -4.14 -21.56 -17.77
CA GLU A 202 -5.34 -20.96 -18.36
C GLU A 202 -5.02 -19.71 -19.18
N ARG A 203 -4.10 -18.87 -18.72
CA ARG A 203 -3.64 -17.69 -19.47
C ARG A 203 -2.96 -18.07 -20.79
N LYS A 204 -2.09 -19.08 -20.77
CA LYS A 204 -1.41 -19.57 -21.99
C LYS A 204 -2.40 -20.07 -23.02
N ASN A 205 -3.36 -20.90 -22.59
CA ASN A 205 -4.36 -21.48 -23.48
C ASN A 205 -5.29 -20.42 -24.10
N LYS A 206 -5.54 -19.30 -23.39
CA LYS A 206 -6.31 -18.17 -23.97
C LYS A 206 -5.54 -17.45 -25.06
N HIS A 207 -4.25 -17.18 -24.85
CA HIS A 207 -3.40 -16.51 -25.84
C HIS A 207 -3.08 -17.36 -27.09
N GLU A 208 -3.25 -18.67 -27.02
CA GLU A 208 -3.06 -19.58 -28.17
C GLU A 208 -4.35 -19.72 -29.00
N ASN A 209 -5.50 -19.26 -28.49
CA ASN A 209 -6.82 -19.36 -29.15
C ASN A 209 -7.36 -17.99 -29.64
N ASP A 210 -6.67 -16.90 -29.36
CA ASP A 210 -6.94 -15.52 -29.86
C ASP A 210 -5.97 -15.18 -31.00
#